data_5887cd117406b75f78c6825bdf4141b5
#
_entry.id   5887cd117406b75f78c6825bdf4141b5
#
_cell.length_a   1.000
_cell.length_b   1.000
_cell.length_c   1.000
_cell.angle_alpha   90.00
_cell.angle_beta   90.00
_cell.angle_gamma   90.00
#
_symmetry.space_group_name_H-M   'P 1'
#
loop_
_entity.id
_entity.type
_entity.pdbx_description
1 polymer ?
#
loop_
_entity_poly.entity_id
_entity_poly.type
_entity_poly.pdbx_seq_one_letter_code
_entity_poly.pdbx_strand_id
1 'polypeptide(L)'
;MKKKEVIFYDGNAFPSTGNTLELKAGNKGSVSGMGYMQEIQLTERKIKNFWKKMDELDVWGWEKNYSSFDRICDGHVWDLRLRNKDGKAKVVGGYVEYPHNFNKVIKALNNLFGSKIKTIGDLNIENEVVEIGTEYYGGGQHIIR
;
A
#
# COMPACT_ATOMS: atom_id res chain seq x y z
N MET A 1 -21.89 15.89 5.49
CA MET A 1 -21.00 14.88 6.09
C MET A 1 -20.22 14.17 5.02
N LYS A 2 -18.90 14.10 5.19
CA LYS A 2 -18.05 13.47 4.19
C LYS A 2 -18.06 11.96 4.35
N LYS A 3 -18.01 11.27 3.22
CA LYS A 3 -18.02 9.80 3.23
C LYS A 3 -16.73 9.24 3.81
N LYS A 4 -16.83 8.06 4.42
CA LYS A 4 -15.65 7.27 4.73
C LYS A 4 -14.96 6.91 3.42
N GLU A 5 -13.64 6.89 3.44
CA GLU A 5 -12.87 6.61 2.25
C GLU A 5 -11.66 5.77 2.61
N VAL A 6 -11.45 4.68 1.87
CA VAL A 6 -10.22 3.90 1.92
C VAL A 6 -9.89 3.59 0.48
N ILE A 7 -8.79 4.14 -0.02
CA ILE A 7 -8.32 3.84 -1.36
C ILE A 7 -6.82 3.62 -1.25
N PHE A 8 -6.36 2.48 -1.75
CA PHE A 8 -4.94 2.18 -1.79
C PHE A 8 -4.58 1.68 -3.17
N TYR A 9 -3.56 2.30 -3.76
CA TYR A 9 -3.00 1.89 -5.03
C TYR A 9 -1.58 1.39 -4.83
N ASP A 10 -1.25 0.30 -5.51
CA ASP A 10 0.05 -0.34 -5.41
C ASP A 10 0.46 -0.78 -6.80
N GLY A 11 1.56 -0.24 -7.32
CA GLY A 11 1.96 -0.58 -8.67
C GLY A 11 3.35 -0.11 -9.02
N ASN A 12 3.62 -0.10 -10.32
CA ASN A 12 4.89 0.33 -10.87
C ASN A 12 4.71 1.63 -11.64
N ALA A 13 5.74 2.47 -11.57
CA ALA A 13 5.71 3.72 -12.31
C ALA A 13 5.78 3.49 -13.81
N PHE A 14 6.51 2.45 -14.24
CA PHE A 14 6.67 2.19 -15.65
C PHE A 14 7.00 0.70 -15.87
N PRO A 15 6.17 -0.02 -16.66
CA PRO A 15 4.90 0.44 -17.19
C PRO A 15 3.90 0.65 -16.05
N SER A 16 2.91 1.49 -16.28
CA SER A 16 1.92 1.80 -15.25
C SER A 16 1.01 0.60 -15.04
N THR A 17 1.32 -0.20 -14.03
CA THR A 17 0.57 -1.40 -13.69
C THR A 17 0.40 -1.45 -12.18
N GLY A 18 -0.71 -2.03 -11.72
CA GLY A 18 -0.87 -2.15 -10.31
C GLY A 18 -2.25 -2.60 -9.89
N ASN A 19 -2.46 -2.57 -8.60
CA ASN A 19 -3.70 -3.00 -7.96
C ASN A 19 -4.30 -1.87 -7.16
N THR A 20 -5.63 -1.85 -7.08
CA THR A 20 -6.34 -0.83 -6.32
C THR A 20 -7.31 -1.50 -5.35
N LEU A 21 -7.29 -1.03 -4.12
CA LEU A 21 -8.26 -1.43 -3.08
C LEU A 21 -9.11 -0.21 -2.80
N GLU A 22 -10.43 -0.38 -2.75
CA GLU A 22 -11.31 0.76 -2.54
C GLU A 22 -12.53 0.37 -1.72
N LEU A 23 -12.82 1.17 -0.68
CA LEU A 23 -14.04 1.01 0.12
C LEU A 23 -15.15 1.79 -0.57
N LYS A 24 -16.25 1.10 -0.87
CA LYS A 24 -17.40 1.68 -1.55
C LYS A 24 -18.61 1.73 -0.65
N ALA A 25 -19.65 2.45 -1.09
CA ALA A 25 -20.88 2.58 -0.34
C ALA A 25 -21.48 1.22 -0.04
N GLY A 26 -22.17 1.12 1.10
CA GLY A 26 -22.79 -0.13 1.51
C GLY A 26 -21.79 -1.13 2.07
N ASN A 27 -20.65 -0.66 2.54
CA ASN A 27 -19.59 -1.50 3.11
C ASN A 27 -19.10 -2.54 2.12
N LYS A 28 -18.99 -2.14 0.87
CA LYS A 28 -18.43 -3.01 -0.16
C LYS A 28 -16.98 -2.67 -0.39
N GLY A 29 -16.18 -3.68 -0.64
CA GLY A 29 -14.79 -3.51 -0.99
C GLY A 29 -14.57 -3.91 -2.43
N SER A 30 -13.74 -3.16 -3.14
CA SER A 30 -13.37 -3.45 -4.51
C SER A 30 -11.88 -3.74 -4.54
N VAL A 31 -11.50 -4.86 -5.16
CA VAL A 31 -10.11 -5.23 -5.38
C VAL A 31 -9.94 -5.35 -6.88
N SER A 32 -9.13 -4.50 -7.48
CA SER A 32 -8.95 -4.52 -8.92
C SER A 32 -7.48 -4.48 -9.27
N GLY A 33 -7.18 -5.01 -10.45
CA GLY A 33 -5.83 -5.03 -10.99
C GLY A 33 -5.91 -5.15 -12.49
N MET A 34 -4.81 -5.58 -13.10
CA MET A 34 -4.78 -5.70 -14.54
C MET A 34 -5.67 -6.85 -14.97
N GLY A 35 -6.72 -6.49 -15.72
CA GLY A 35 -7.60 -7.48 -16.31
C GLY A 35 -8.61 -8.11 -15.37
N TYR A 36 -8.73 -7.62 -14.13
CA TYR A 36 -9.74 -8.20 -13.23
C TYR A 36 -10.25 -7.17 -12.25
N MET A 37 -11.43 -7.42 -11.73
CA MET A 37 -12.02 -6.65 -10.64
C MET A 37 -12.92 -7.60 -9.84
N GLN A 38 -12.82 -7.51 -8.52
CA GLN A 38 -13.63 -8.30 -7.62
C GLN A 38 -14.25 -7.39 -6.58
N GLU A 39 -15.53 -7.58 -6.34
CA GLU A 39 -16.24 -6.83 -5.31
C GLU A 39 -16.61 -7.77 -4.18
N ILE A 40 -16.39 -7.37 -2.94
CA ILE A 40 -16.67 -8.19 -1.78
C ILE A 40 -17.49 -7.39 -0.78
N GLN A 41 -18.27 -8.10 0.02
CA GLN A 41 -19.03 -7.47 1.10
C GLN A 41 -18.15 -7.44 2.34
N LEU A 42 -17.94 -6.25 2.89
CA LEU A 42 -17.16 -6.08 4.11
C LEU A 42 -18.08 -6.06 5.31
N THR A 43 -17.60 -6.56 6.43
CA THR A 43 -18.38 -6.53 7.66
C THR A 43 -18.07 -5.26 8.44
N GLU A 44 -19.03 -4.81 9.22
CA GLU A 44 -18.80 -3.67 10.11
C GLU A 44 -17.62 -3.92 11.03
N ARG A 45 -17.49 -5.15 11.49
CA ARG A 45 -16.42 -5.52 12.40
C ARG A 45 -15.04 -5.33 11.75
N LYS A 46 -14.88 -5.77 10.50
CA LYS A 46 -13.61 -5.62 9.80
C LYS A 46 -13.29 -4.15 9.56
N ILE A 47 -14.29 -3.37 9.20
CA ILE A 47 -14.09 -1.95 8.95
C ILE A 47 -13.69 -1.26 10.25
N LYS A 48 -14.36 -1.57 11.34
CA LYS A 48 -14.05 -1.00 12.64
C LYS A 48 -12.64 -1.36 13.08
N ASN A 49 -12.25 -2.63 12.90
CA ASN A 49 -10.92 -3.07 13.26
C ASN A 49 -9.86 -2.36 12.42
N PHE A 50 -10.15 -2.12 11.15
CA PHE A 50 -9.22 -1.40 10.29
C PHE A 50 -8.96 0.02 10.81
N TRP A 51 -10.03 0.76 11.15
CA TRP A 51 -9.85 2.12 11.66
C TRP A 51 -9.10 2.14 12.97
N LYS A 52 -9.39 1.17 13.85
CA LYS A 52 -8.66 1.06 15.09
C LYS A 52 -7.17 0.85 14.84
N LYS A 53 -6.84 0.00 13.87
CA LYS A 53 -5.44 -0.26 13.53
C LYS A 53 -4.79 0.99 12.96
N MET A 54 -5.50 1.77 12.15
CA MET A 54 -4.94 3.00 11.61
C MET A 54 -4.62 3.99 12.73
N ASP A 55 -5.46 4.07 13.75
CA ASP A 55 -5.19 4.90 14.91
C ASP A 55 -3.96 4.40 15.68
N GLU A 56 -3.88 3.09 15.90
CA GLU A 56 -2.76 2.49 16.62
C GLU A 56 -1.43 2.73 15.91
N LEU A 57 -1.43 2.68 14.59
CA LEU A 57 -0.23 2.85 13.80
C LEU A 57 0.09 4.32 13.52
N ASP A 58 -0.79 5.21 13.97
CA ASP A 58 -0.65 6.66 13.77
C ASP A 58 -0.38 7.02 12.31
N VAL A 59 -1.17 6.45 11.43
CA VAL A 59 -1.08 6.76 10.01
C VAL A 59 -1.35 8.25 9.78
N TRP A 60 -2.14 8.83 10.65
CA TRP A 60 -2.50 10.25 10.56
C TRP A 60 -1.29 11.17 10.69
N GLY A 61 -0.22 10.69 11.34
CA GLY A 61 1.03 11.45 11.48
C GLY A 61 2.03 11.23 10.35
N TRP A 62 1.70 10.43 9.36
CA TRP A 62 2.61 10.19 8.24
C TRP A 62 2.86 11.48 7.44
N GLU A 63 4.01 11.55 6.78
CA GLU A 63 4.27 12.60 5.81
C GLU A 63 3.32 12.46 4.64
N LYS A 64 3.15 13.54 3.88
CA LYS A 64 2.28 13.50 2.71
C LYS A 64 2.93 12.79 1.54
N ASN A 65 4.26 12.74 1.53
CA ASN A 65 4.97 12.24 0.38
C ASN A 65 6.24 11.52 0.82
N TYR A 66 6.44 10.33 0.26
CA TYR A 66 7.64 9.54 0.47
C TYR A 66 8.24 9.24 -0.89
N SER A 67 9.27 9.96 -1.28
CA SER A 67 9.87 9.82 -2.60
C SER A 67 11.37 9.75 -2.52
N SER A 68 11.94 8.82 -3.28
CA SER A 68 13.38 8.75 -3.43
C SER A 68 13.82 9.72 -4.53
N PHE A 69 14.93 10.39 -4.31
CA PHE A 69 15.50 11.24 -5.34
C PHE A 69 16.31 10.46 -6.35
N ASP A 70 16.54 9.18 -6.10
CA ASP A 70 17.23 8.34 -7.07
C ASP A 70 16.35 8.13 -8.29
N ARG A 71 16.97 8.11 -9.46
CA ARG A 71 16.23 7.98 -10.69
C ARG A 71 16.02 6.50 -11.02
N ILE A 72 14.85 6.00 -10.67
CA ILE A 72 14.47 4.63 -10.98
C ILE A 72 13.25 4.71 -11.88
N CYS A 73 13.38 4.27 -13.11
CA CYS A 73 12.33 4.43 -14.10
C CYS A 73 11.12 3.55 -13.82
N ASP A 74 11.34 2.38 -13.25
CA ASP A 74 10.25 1.42 -13.02
C ASP A 74 10.05 1.12 -11.54
N GLY A 75 10.26 2.13 -10.70
CA GLY A 75 10.14 1.98 -9.28
C GLY A 75 8.71 1.77 -8.82
N HIS A 76 8.56 1.23 -7.63
CA HIS A 76 7.27 0.96 -7.02
C HIS A 76 6.62 2.26 -6.58
N VAL A 77 5.35 2.45 -6.96
CA VAL A 77 4.56 3.60 -6.52
C VAL A 77 3.39 3.13 -5.71
N TRP A 78 2.98 3.97 -4.77
CA TRP A 78 1.81 3.67 -3.95
C TRP A 78 1.12 4.96 -3.55
N ASP A 79 -0.18 4.84 -3.30
CA ASP A 79 -1.01 5.93 -2.84
C ASP A 79 -1.97 5.42 -1.79
N LEU A 80 -2.21 6.22 -0.76
CA LEU A 80 -3.16 5.88 0.27
C LEU A 80 -4.03 7.08 0.57
N ARG A 81 -5.36 6.88 0.53
CA ARG A 81 -6.33 7.90 0.90
C ARG A 81 -7.25 7.36 1.96
N LEU A 82 -7.35 8.05 3.06
CA LEU A 82 -8.17 7.62 4.18
C LEU A 82 -9.05 8.77 4.67
N ARG A 83 -10.30 8.45 4.99
CA ARG A 83 -11.19 9.35 5.73
C ARG A 83 -12.10 8.49 6.59
N ASN A 84 -12.04 8.69 7.90
CA ASN A 84 -12.91 7.92 8.78
C ASN A 84 -14.25 8.64 8.99
N LYS A 85 -15.13 8.00 9.76
CA LYS A 85 -16.48 8.52 9.94
C LYS A 85 -16.50 9.86 10.68
N ASP A 86 -15.45 10.18 11.42
CA ASP A 86 -15.36 11.44 12.17
C ASP A 86 -14.77 12.56 11.33
N GLY A 87 -14.43 12.28 10.07
CA GLY A 87 -13.89 13.27 9.16
C GLY A 87 -12.40 13.39 9.19
N LYS A 88 -11.71 12.58 9.99
CA LYS A 88 -10.25 12.56 10.00
C LYS A 88 -9.76 11.99 8.70
N ALA A 89 -8.86 12.69 8.03
CA ALA A 89 -8.45 12.32 6.68
C ALA A 89 -6.95 12.38 6.49
N LYS A 90 -6.44 11.56 5.57
CA LYS A 90 -5.03 11.55 5.23
C LYS A 90 -4.86 11.12 3.79
N VAL A 91 -4.00 11.82 3.06
CA VAL A 91 -3.65 11.48 1.69
C VAL A 91 -2.12 11.41 1.64
N VAL A 92 -1.59 10.25 1.24
CA VAL A 92 -0.16 10.01 1.21
C VAL A 92 0.20 9.32 -0.08
N GLY A 93 1.32 9.71 -0.68
CA GLY A 93 1.84 9.02 -1.86
C GLY A 93 3.31 8.71 -1.67
N GLY A 94 3.79 7.71 -2.39
CA GLY A 94 5.19 7.34 -2.31
C GLY A 94 5.73 6.78 -3.61
N TYR A 95 7.05 6.92 -3.77
CA TYR A 95 7.80 6.37 -4.89
C TYR A 95 9.11 5.83 -4.35
N VAL A 96 9.19 4.51 -4.26
CA VAL A 96 10.36 3.76 -3.80
C VAL A 96 10.74 4.04 -2.34
N GLU A 97 9.97 4.84 -1.62
CA GLU A 97 10.20 5.09 -0.20
C GLU A 97 8.91 4.88 0.59
N TYR A 98 9.05 4.59 1.87
CA TYR A 98 7.94 4.12 2.69
C TYR A 98 8.10 4.59 4.13
N PRO A 99 6.97 4.84 4.84
CA PRO A 99 7.06 5.06 6.28
C PRO A 99 7.51 3.77 6.99
N HIS A 100 8.05 3.93 8.18
CA HIS A 100 8.65 2.79 8.90
C HIS A 100 7.65 1.67 9.20
N ASN A 101 6.37 1.99 9.33
CA ASN A 101 5.35 0.97 9.65
C ASN A 101 4.46 0.66 8.45
N PHE A 102 4.96 0.90 7.25
CA PHE A 102 4.20 0.68 6.02
C PHE A 102 3.67 -0.75 5.92
N ASN A 103 4.51 -1.74 6.24
CA ASN A 103 4.11 -3.14 6.11
C ASN A 103 2.94 -3.50 7.04
N LYS A 104 2.87 -2.88 8.21
CA LYS A 104 1.75 -3.12 9.11
C LYS A 104 0.45 -2.57 8.54
N VAL A 105 0.53 -1.45 7.84
CA VAL A 105 -0.64 -0.89 7.17
C VAL A 105 -1.06 -1.78 6.00
N ILE A 106 -0.10 -2.31 5.24
CA ILE A 106 -0.41 -3.25 4.15
C ILE A 106 -1.12 -4.48 4.70
N LYS A 107 -0.66 -5.00 5.83
CA LYS A 107 -1.32 -6.15 6.44
C LYS A 107 -2.74 -5.83 6.88
N ALA A 108 -2.96 -4.63 7.42
CA ALA A 108 -4.30 -4.20 7.81
C ALA A 108 -5.22 -4.08 6.59
N LEU A 109 -4.71 -3.53 5.49
CA LEU A 109 -5.47 -3.44 4.25
C LEU A 109 -5.80 -4.82 3.71
N ASN A 110 -4.84 -5.73 3.73
CA ASN A 110 -5.08 -7.10 3.27
C ASN A 110 -6.13 -7.80 4.12
N ASN A 111 -6.11 -7.59 5.43
CA ASN A 111 -7.11 -8.16 6.31
C ASN A 111 -8.49 -7.60 6.02
N LEU A 112 -8.58 -6.30 5.75
CA LEU A 112 -9.87 -5.67 5.47
C LEU A 112 -10.46 -6.18 4.15
N PHE A 113 -9.66 -6.20 3.10
CA PHE A 113 -10.14 -6.49 1.75
C PHE A 113 -10.00 -7.95 1.35
N GLY A 114 -9.35 -8.78 2.17
CA GLY A 114 -9.07 -10.15 1.77
C GLY A 114 -8.07 -10.23 0.63
N SER A 115 -7.23 -9.23 0.51
CA SER A 115 -6.27 -9.13 -0.59
C SER A 115 -4.91 -9.66 -0.17
N LYS A 116 -3.98 -9.69 -1.14
CA LYS A 116 -2.63 -10.22 -0.92
C LYS A 116 -1.58 -9.27 -1.50
N ILE A 117 -1.68 -7.99 -1.16
CA ILE A 117 -0.67 -7.02 -1.56
C ILE A 117 0.64 -7.37 -0.86
N LYS A 118 1.73 -7.33 -1.59
CA LYS A 118 3.04 -7.69 -1.05
C LYS A 118 3.58 -6.61 -0.13
N THR A 119 4.22 -7.03 0.95
CA THR A 119 4.92 -6.12 1.83
C THR A 119 6.28 -5.77 1.22
N ILE A 120 6.94 -4.77 1.81
CA ILE A 120 8.23 -4.32 1.29
C ILE A 120 9.27 -5.44 1.31
N GLY A 121 9.25 -6.27 2.36
CA GLY A 121 10.19 -7.37 2.45
C GLY A 121 10.05 -8.33 1.28
N ASP A 122 8.83 -8.63 0.90
CA ASP A 122 8.57 -9.51 -0.24
C ASP A 122 9.07 -8.88 -1.54
N LEU A 123 8.85 -7.58 -1.69
CA LEU A 123 9.33 -6.88 -2.87
C LEU A 123 10.84 -6.88 -2.95
N ASN A 124 11.51 -6.68 -1.82
CA ASN A 124 12.95 -6.68 -1.78
C ASN A 124 13.54 -8.05 -2.09
N ILE A 125 12.91 -9.09 -1.57
CA ILE A 125 13.35 -10.45 -1.83
C ILE A 125 13.29 -10.75 -3.32
N GLU A 126 12.24 -10.31 -3.99
CA GLU A 126 12.12 -10.51 -5.43
C GLU A 126 13.24 -9.78 -6.18
N ASN A 127 13.55 -8.56 -5.75
CA ASN A 127 14.61 -7.81 -6.37
C ASN A 127 15.96 -8.49 -6.17
N GLU A 128 16.19 -9.00 -4.98
CA GLU A 128 17.45 -9.67 -4.69
C GLU A 128 17.64 -10.92 -5.55
N VAL A 129 16.58 -11.66 -5.75
CA VAL A 129 16.68 -12.86 -6.61
C VAL A 129 17.11 -12.48 -8.01
N VAL A 130 16.65 -11.35 -8.50
CA VAL A 130 17.02 -10.88 -9.83
C VAL A 130 18.48 -10.44 -9.86
N GLU A 131 18.95 -9.81 -8.80
CA GLU A 131 20.28 -9.21 -8.80
C GLU A 131 21.39 -10.16 -8.42
N ILE A 132 21.09 -11.15 -7.62
CA ILE A 132 22.09 -12.07 -7.16
C ILE A 132 22.71 -12.85 -8.29
N GLY A 133 22.11 -12.79 -9.40
CA GLY A 133 22.81 -13.28 -10.55
C GLY A 133 24.16 -12.60 -10.69
N THR A 134 24.41 -11.58 -9.94
CA THR A 134 25.65 -10.86 -9.90
C THR A 134 26.20 -10.83 -8.55
N GLU A 135 26.10 -10.80 -7.42
CA GLU A 135 26.53 -10.43 -6.09
C GLU A 135 26.82 -9.66 -5.48
N TYR A 136 26.16 -8.60 -5.53
CA TYR A 136 25.79 -8.19 -4.88
C TYR A 136 26.10 -7.43 -4.95
N TYR A 137 25.92 -6.53 -5.24
CA TYR A 137 25.74 -6.11 -5.08
C TYR A 137 26.03 -5.39 -4.73
N GLY A 138 26.35 -4.62 -5.00
CA GLY A 138 26.28 -4.31 -4.53
C GLY A 138 26.10 -3.66 -4.11
N GLY A 139 26.11 -3.29 -4.21
CA GLY A 139 25.67 -3.22 -3.77
C GLY A 139 25.34 -2.97 -3.28
N GLY A 140 25.04 -2.92 -3.27
CA GLY A 140 24.37 -3.21 -2.86
C GLY A 140 24.05 -3.02 -2.30
N GLN A 141 23.44 -2.94 -2.26
CA GLN A 141 22.85 -3.28 -1.81
C GLN A 141 22.66 -3.68 -1.30
N HIS A 142 22.62 -3.44 -1.27
CA HIS A 142 22.27 -4.27 -0.75
C HIS A 142 22.37 -4.84 -0.39
N ILE A 143 22.31 -4.61 -0.64
CA ILE A 143 22.18 -5.44 -0.37
C ILE A 143 22.42 -5.84 0.22
N ILE A 144 22.23 -5.76 0.21
CA ILE A 144 22.03 -6.45 0.70
C ILE A 144 22.12 -6.45 1.57
N ARG A 145 21.73 -6.26 1.67
CA ARG A 145 21.41 -6.55 2.40
C ARG A 145 21.12 -6.86 3.05
#